data_a5bab6c65ee4350d92d89f6a150cf5fb
#
_entry.id   a5bab6c65ee4350d92d89f6a150cf5fb
#
_cell.length_a   1.000
_cell.length_b   1.000
_cell.length_c   1.000
_cell.angle_alpha   90.00
_cell.angle_beta   90.00
_cell.angle_gamma   90.00
#
_symmetry.space_group_name_H-M   'P 1'
#
loop_
_entity.id
_entity.type
_entity.pdbx_description
1 polymer ?
#
loop_
_entity_poly.entity_id
_entity_poly.type
_entity_poly.pdbx_seq_one_letter_code
_entity_poly.pdbx_strand_id
1 'polypeptide(L)'
;MINKNINIYFFTLFSLIPLSILIGPSVSLINLIIIDLSFLIFLFFIKDFSFLKSKALKYLLLFYLYLVFNSIISLNTELGIYRNFGFFRIIIFFVALNYFFNQRLFNDKLILIWFLIISVVVFDIYFEKVNGSNLLGYPVLNSDGESYYGKRIVSFFKDEPIVGGYINAFLLIIVGFLLDKKKKLGKLILFI
;
A
#
# COMPACT_ATOMS: atom_id res chain seq x y z
N MET A 1 25.65 -2.71 -10.75
CA MET A 1 24.47 -2.62 -11.65
C MET A 1 23.48 -3.71 -11.28
N ILE A 2 22.26 -3.37 -10.89
CA ILE A 2 21.22 -4.36 -10.59
C ILE A 2 20.80 -5.02 -11.91
N ASN A 3 20.65 -6.34 -11.90
CA ASN A 3 20.22 -7.08 -13.08
C ASN A 3 18.82 -6.56 -13.53
N LYS A 4 18.66 -6.27 -14.82
CA LYS A 4 17.41 -5.76 -15.41
C LYS A 4 16.19 -6.63 -15.04
N ASN A 5 16.38 -7.93 -14.98
CA ASN A 5 15.30 -8.89 -14.65
C ASN A 5 14.82 -8.73 -13.20
N ILE A 6 15.73 -8.46 -12.27
CA ILE A 6 15.39 -8.23 -10.85
C ILE A 6 14.57 -6.95 -10.71
N ASN A 7 14.96 -5.89 -11.44
CA ASN A 7 14.19 -4.64 -11.43
C ASN A 7 12.78 -4.83 -11.98
N ILE A 8 12.61 -5.60 -13.05
CA ILE A 8 11.28 -5.90 -13.62
C ILE A 8 10.45 -6.70 -12.63
N TYR A 9 11.03 -7.70 -11.98
CA TYR A 9 10.36 -8.52 -10.98
C TYR A 9 9.80 -7.69 -9.82
N PHE A 10 10.65 -6.89 -9.17
CA PHE A 10 10.19 -6.02 -8.08
C PHE A 10 9.22 -4.94 -8.56
N PHE A 11 9.42 -4.38 -9.75
CA PHE A 11 8.49 -3.45 -10.35
C PHE A 11 7.09 -4.06 -10.49
N THR A 12 7.00 -5.30 -10.96
CA THR A 12 5.71 -6.00 -11.08
C THR A 12 5.06 -6.20 -9.72
N LEU A 13 5.80 -6.68 -8.72
CA LEU A 13 5.26 -6.89 -7.37
C LEU A 13 4.76 -5.59 -6.73
N PHE A 14 5.52 -4.50 -6.84
CA PHE A 14 5.09 -3.20 -6.32
C PHE A 14 3.90 -2.62 -7.10
N SER A 15 3.83 -2.81 -8.41
CA SER A 15 2.71 -2.34 -9.22
C SER A 15 1.39 -3.04 -8.87
N LEU A 16 1.46 -4.28 -8.37
CA LEU A 16 0.30 -5.05 -7.94
C LEU A 16 -0.23 -4.69 -6.55
N ILE A 17 0.47 -3.86 -5.76
CA ILE A 17 0.03 -3.51 -4.39
C ILE A 17 -1.40 -2.95 -4.37
N PRO A 18 -1.77 -1.90 -5.13
CA PRO A 18 -3.13 -1.38 -5.09
C PRO A 18 -4.17 -2.44 -5.47
N LEU A 19 -3.87 -3.23 -6.50
CA LEU A 19 -4.76 -4.28 -6.96
C LEU A 19 -4.92 -5.40 -5.93
N SER A 20 -3.85 -5.81 -5.27
CA SER A 20 -3.88 -6.85 -4.24
C SER A 20 -4.75 -6.45 -3.03
N ILE A 21 -4.76 -5.16 -2.69
CA ILE A 21 -5.62 -4.63 -1.62
C ILE A 21 -7.09 -4.67 -2.04
N LEU A 22 -7.40 -4.36 -3.30
CA LEU A 22 -8.77 -4.45 -3.84
C LEU A 22 -9.33 -5.87 -3.84
N ILE A 23 -8.48 -6.87 -4.14
CA ILE A 23 -8.89 -8.28 -4.15
C ILE A 23 -9.20 -8.77 -2.74
N GLY A 24 -8.43 -8.32 -1.74
CA GLY A 24 -8.72 -8.61 -0.33
C GLY A 24 -7.49 -8.72 0.56
N PRO A 25 -7.72 -8.78 1.89
CA PRO A 25 -6.64 -8.76 2.88
C PRO A 25 -5.63 -9.90 2.74
N SER A 26 -6.10 -11.11 2.42
CA SER A 26 -5.23 -12.29 2.25
C SER A 26 -4.29 -12.13 1.05
N VAL A 27 -4.78 -11.59 -0.07
CA VAL A 27 -3.98 -11.39 -1.29
C VAL A 27 -2.94 -10.28 -1.08
N SER A 28 -3.33 -9.20 -0.42
CA SER A 28 -2.40 -8.11 -0.09
C SER A 28 -1.29 -8.58 0.87
N LEU A 29 -1.64 -9.42 1.84
CA LEU A 29 -0.69 -10.03 2.75
C LEU A 29 0.32 -10.93 2.03
N ILE A 30 -0.16 -11.80 1.13
CA ILE A 30 0.69 -12.69 0.34
C ILE A 30 1.64 -11.87 -0.55
N ASN A 31 1.13 -10.83 -1.23
CA ASN A 31 1.97 -9.96 -2.06
C ASN A 31 3.08 -9.28 -1.22
N LEU A 32 2.76 -8.78 -0.04
CA LEU A 32 3.71 -8.17 0.87
C LEU A 32 4.78 -9.19 1.33
N ILE A 33 4.37 -10.39 1.72
CA ILE A 33 5.30 -11.47 2.12
C ILE A 33 6.24 -11.84 0.97
N ILE A 34 5.73 -11.94 -0.26
CA ILE A 34 6.57 -12.23 -1.43
C ILE A 34 7.60 -11.12 -1.66
N ILE A 35 7.20 -9.85 -1.52
CA ILE A 35 8.13 -8.71 -1.63
C ILE A 35 9.22 -8.81 -0.56
N ASP A 36 8.83 -9.04 0.69
CA ASP A 36 9.75 -9.09 1.82
C ASP A 36 10.77 -10.23 1.70
N LEU A 37 10.30 -11.45 1.44
CA LEU A 37 11.18 -12.61 1.27
C LEU A 37 12.12 -12.44 0.07
N SER A 38 11.59 -11.98 -1.07
CA SER A 38 12.39 -11.72 -2.25
C SER A 38 13.44 -10.64 -2.00
N PHE A 39 13.09 -9.60 -1.25
CA PHE A 39 14.02 -8.54 -0.91
C PHE A 39 15.11 -9.00 0.06
N LEU A 40 14.79 -9.81 1.05
CA LEU A 40 15.78 -10.41 1.94
C LEU A 40 16.78 -11.28 1.16
N ILE A 41 16.29 -12.15 0.26
CA ILE A 41 17.14 -12.94 -0.62
C ILE A 41 18.04 -12.04 -1.47
N PHE A 42 17.48 -10.99 -2.06
CA PHE A 42 18.22 -10.02 -2.87
C PHE A 42 19.34 -9.33 -2.08
N LEU A 43 19.10 -8.95 -0.82
CA LEU A 43 20.11 -8.34 0.05
C LEU A 43 21.31 -9.27 0.32
N PHE A 44 21.09 -10.59 0.44
CA PHE A 44 22.17 -11.56 0.60
C PHE A 44 23.15 -11.55 -0.59
N PHE A 45 22.64 -11.32 -1.81
CA PHE A 45 23.46 -11.27 -3.01
C PHE A 45 24.19 -9.95 -3.20
N ILE A 46 23.56 -8.82 -2.88
CA ILE A 46 24.13 -7.49 -3.15
C ILE A 46 25.03 -7.00 -2.03
N LYS A 47 24.78 -7.40 -0.78
CA LYS A 47 25.51 -6.97 0.42
C LYS A 47 25.57 -5.44 0.59
N ASP A 48 24.60 -4.71 0.02
CA ASP A 48 24.51 -3.26 0.16
C ASP A 48 23.57 -2.92 1.33
N PHE A 49 24.15 -2.48 2.43
CA PHE A 49 23.45 -2.08 3.64
C PHE A 49 23.40 -0.56 3.83
N SER A 50 23.58 0.22 2.77
CA SER A 50 23.57 1.69 2.81
C SER A 50 22.24 2.26 3.35
N PHE A 51 21.13 1.56 3.15
CA PHE A 51 19.81 1.91 3.67
C PHE A 51 19.75 2.00 5.20
N LEU A 52 20.62 1.29 5.94
CA LEU A 52 20.69 1.34 7.40
C LEU A 52 21.08 2.75 7.92
N LYS A 53 21.66 3.59 7.07
CA LYS A 53 22.01 4.98 7.40
C LYS A 53 20.79 5.90 7.38
N SER A 54 19.65 5.47 6.84
CA SER A 54 18.42 6.27 6.72
C SER A 54 17.90 6.70 8.10
N LYS A 55 17.66 8.00 8.28
CA LYS A 55 17.06 8.53 9.51
C LYS A 55 15.64 8.00 9.69
N ALA A 56 14.87 7.87 8.61
CA ALA A 56 13.51 7.36 8.65
C ALA A 56 13.47 5.91 9.16
N LEU A 57 14.40 5.05 8.72
CA LEU A 57 14.50 3.68 9.22
C LEU A 57 14.83 3.64 10.71
N LYS A 58 15.72 4.53 11.18
CA LYS A 58 16.06 4.59 12.62
C LYS A 58 14.85 4.96 13.48
N TYR A 59 14.04 5.93 13.06
CA TYR A 59 12.80 6.27 13.76
C TYR A 59 11.77 5.14 13.71
N LEU A 60 11.64 4.45 12.58
CA LEU A 60 10.74 3.31 12.44
C LEU A 60 11.17 2.14 13.34
N LEU A 61 12.47 1.86 13.45
CA LEU A 61 13.01 0.85 14.38
C LEU A 61 12.78 1.25 15.84
N LEU A 62 12.97 2.53 16.19
CA LEU A 62 12.70 3.02 17.53
C LEU A 62 11.22 2.89 17.88
N PHE A 63 10.33 3.20 16.95
CA PHE A 63 8.90 2.99 17.11
C PHE A 63 8.55 1.51 17.28
N TYR A 64 9.19 0.62 16.51
CA TYR A 64 9.02 -0.82 16.66
C TYR A 64 9.45 -1.32 18.05
N LEU A 65 10.59 -0.87 18.54
CA LEU A 65 11.06 -1.19 19.91
C LEU A 65 10.06 -0.72 20.96
N TYR A 66 9.48 0.47 20.78
CA TYR A 66 8.40 0.97 21.66
C TYR A 66 7.17 0.05 21.62
N LEU A 67 6.74 -0.42 20.45
CA LEU A 67 5.61 -1.35 20.31
C LEU A 67 5.89 -2.68 21.02
N VAL A 68 7.09 -3.23 20.87
CA VAL A 68 7.51 -4.47 21.56
C VAL A 68 7.52 -4.27 23.08
N PHE A 69 8.11 -3.16 23.55
CA PHE A 69 8.12 -2.82 24.98
C PHE A 69 6.69 -2.69 25.52
N ASN A 70 5.80 -1.98 24.82
CA ASN A 70 4.41 -1.83 25.21
C ASN A 70 3.66 -3.18 25.27
N SER A 71 4.02 -4.14 24.42
CA SER A 71 3.45 -5.49 24.47
C SER A 71 3.84 -6.25 25.74
N ILE A 72 5.07 -6.07 26.23
CA ILE A 72 5.57 -6.76 27.42
C ILE A 72 4.83 -6.31 28.68
N ILE A 73 4.48 -5.01 28.76
CA ILE A 73 3.77 -4.43 29.90
C ILE A 73 2.24 -4.47 29.76
N SER A 74 1.72 -4.99 28.66
CA SER A 74 0.26 -5.07 28.45
C SER A 74 -0.40 -6.14 29.31
N LEU A 75 -1.68 -5.95 29.63
CA LEU A 75 -2.49 -6.92 30.39
C LEU A 75 -2.58 -8.29 29.70
N ASN A 76 -2.47 -8.33 28.37
CA ASN A 76 -2.44 -9.55 27.59
C ASN A 76 -1.17 -9.58 26.74
N THR A 77 -0.07 -9.95 27.36
CA THR A 77 1.27 -9.97 26.77
C THR A 77 1.36 -10.87 25.55
N GLU A 78 0.73 -12.03 25.58
CA GLU A 78 0.81 -13.01 24.49
C GLU A 78 0.20 -12.46 23.17
N LEU A 79 -1.02 -11.96 23.24
CA LEU A 79 -1.67 -11.32 22.09
C LEU A 79 -0.92 -10.06 21.60
N GLY A 80 -0.38 -9.27 22.55
CA GLY A 80 0.41 -8.08 22.27
C GLY A 80 1.67 -8.41 21.47
N ILE A 81 2.42 -9.42 21.90
CA ILE A 81 3.67 -9.84 21.25
C ILE A 81 3.40 -10.37 19.85
N TYR A 82 2.45 -11.29 19.65
CA TYR A 82 2.11 -11.82 18.32
C TYR A 82 1.76 -10.70 17.34
N ARG A 83 0.94 -9.76 17.75
CA ARG A 83 0.50 -8.64 16.92
C ARG A 83 1.65 -7.71 16.54
N ASN A 84 2.49 -7.35 17.50
CA ASN A 84 3.56 -6.40 17.28
C ASN A 84 4.78 -7.03 16.61
N PHE A 85 5.03 -8.33 16.82
CA PHE A 85 6.07 -9.05 16.08
C PHE A 85 5.78 -9.07 14.57
N GLY A 86 4.50 -9.20 14.20
CA GLY A 86 4.08 -9.09 12.80
C GLY A 86 4.37 -7.74 12.13
N PHE A 87 4.56 -6.67 12.92
CA PHE A 87 4.93 -5.35 12.40
C PHE A 87 6.34 -5.32 11.78
N PHE A 88 7.22 -6.24 12.15
CA PHE A 88 8.58 -6.32 11.60
C PHE A 88 8.60 -6.47 10.06
N ARG A 89 7.64 -7.16 9.48
CA ARG A 89 7.48 -7.27 8.02
C ARG A 89 7.29 -5.89 7.35
N ILE A 90 6.58 -4.97 8.00
CA ILE A 90 6.37 -3.61 7.48
C ILE A 90 7.70 -2.84 7.42
N ILE A 91 8.62 -3.12 8.35
CA ILE A 91 9.97 -2.53 8.33
C ILE A 91 10.75 -3.05 7.13
N ILE A 92 10.70 -4.35 6.85
CA ILE A 92 11.36 -4.94 5.67
C ILE A 92 10.78 -4.35 4.39
N PHE A 93 9.46 -4.29 4.30
CA PHE A 93 8.75 -3.67 3.18
C PHE A 93 9.13 -2.21 2.97
N PHE A 94 9.20 -1.41 4.04
CA PHE A 94 9.66 -0.02 3.99
C PHE A 94 11.09 0.10 3.43
N VAL A 95 11.99 -0.78 3.85
CA VAL A 95 13.36 -0.81 3.35
C VAL A 95 13.40 -1.17 1.86
N ALA A 96 12.62 -2.18 1.45
CA ALA A 96 12.50 -2.58 0.06
C ALA A 96 11.98 -1.43 -0.82
N LEU A 97 10.92 -0.75 -0.38
CA LEU A 97 10.40 0.45 -1.04
C LEU A 97 11.47 1.52 -1.19
N ASN A 98 12.14 1.90 -0.10
CA ASN A 98 13.17 2.93 -0.16
C ASN A 98 14.30 2.58 -1.12
N TYR A 99 14.73 1.32 -1.14
CA TYR A 99 15.79 0.85 -2.01
C TYR A 99 15.43 1.03 -3.49
N PHE A 100 14.23 0.59 -3.90
CA PHE A 100 13.79 0.67 -5.30
C PHE A 100 13.30 2.06 -5.70
N PHE A 101 12.67 2.81 -4.80
CA PHE A 101 12.20 4.19 -5.07
C PHE A 101 13.32 5.21 -5.27
N ASN A 102 14.55 4.92 -4.88
CA ASN A 102 15.69 5.75 -5.24
C ASN A 102 16.06 5.69 -6.74
N GLN A 103 15.43 4.77 -7.51
CA GLN A 103 15.64 4.64 -8.95
C GLN A 103 14.55 5.42 -9.73
N ARG A 104 14.95 6.55 -10.35
CA ARG A 104 14.00 7.48 -11.01
C ARG A 104 13.06 6.83 -12.04
N LEU A 105 13.57 5.93 -12.89
CA LEU A 105 12.77 5.26 -13.94
C LEU A 105 11.72 4.31 -13.36
N PHE A 106 12.00 3.72 -12.20
CA PHE A 106 11.08 2.85 -11.48
C PHE A 106 9.85 3.63 -11.00
N ASN A 107 10.07 4.82 -10.45
CA ASN A 107 9.03 5.61 -9.82
C ASN A 107 7.97 6.15 -10.80
N ASP A 108 8.40 6.70 -11.94
CA ASP A 108 7.47 7.36 -12.86
C ASP A 108 6.41 6.38 -13.40
N LYS A 109 6.84 5.18 -13.80
CA LYS A 109 5.95 4.15 -14.32
C LYS A 109 5.07 3.56 -13.23
N LEU A 110 5.62 3.33 -12.04
CA LEU A 110 4.89 2.76 -10.91
C LEU A 110 3.74 3.67 -10.48
N ILE A 111 4.04 4.96 -10.29
CA ILE A 111 3.03 5.96 -9.91
C ILE A 111 1.94 6.09 -10.97
N LEU A 112 2.30 6.00 -12.25
CA LEU A 112 1.32 6.01 -13.32
C LEU A 112 0.37 4.79 -13.25
N ILE A 113 0.89 3.58 -13.00
CA ILE A 113 0.07 2.39 -12.85
C ILE A 113 -0.86 2.53 -11.63
N TRP A 114 -0.35 2.97 -10.50
CA TRP A 114 -1.15 3.20 -9.31
C TRP A 114 -2.25 4.23 -9.56
N PHE A 115 -1.92 5.33 -10.23
CA PHE A 115 -2.89 6.35 -10.60
C PHE A 115 -4.01 5.79 -11.49
N LEU A 116 -3.68 4.96 -12.48
CA LEU A 116 -4.67 4.32 -13.35
C LEU A 116 -5.60 3.39 -12.57
N ILE A 117 -5.06 2.55 -11.67
CA ILE A 117 -5.89 1.66 -10.83
C ILE A 117 -6.84 2.47 -9.95
N ILE A 118 -6.34 3.54 -9.30
CA ILE A 118 -7.17 4.39 -8.45
C ILE A 118 -8.25 5.11 -9.27
N SER A 119 -7.93 5.56 -10.48
CA SER A 119 -8.90 6.20 -11.37
C SER A 119 -10.07 5.26 -11.70
N VAL A 120 -9.78 3.95 -11.89
CA VAL A 120 -10.84 2.94 -12.08
C VAL A 120 -11.70 2.80 -10.83
N VAL A 121 -11.10 2.79 -9.64
CA VAL A 121 -11.85 2.72 -8.37
C VAL A 121 -12.72 3.97 -8.19
N VAL A 122 -12.20 5.16 -8.47
CA VAL A 122 -12.97 6.41 -8.39
C VAL A 122 -14.13 6.39 -9.39
N PHE A 123 -13.91 5.91 -10.60
CA PHE A 123 -14.97 5.73 -11.59
C PHE A 123 -16.06 4.77 -11.07
N ASP A 124 -15.67 3.64 -10.51
CA ASP A 124 -16.60 2.65 -9.94
C ASP A 124 -17.45 3.23 -8.78
N ILE A 125 -16.86 4.07 -7.93
CA ILE A 125 -17.60 4.80 -6.87
C ILE A 125 -18.73 5.65 -7.45
N TYR A 126 -18.46 6.41 -8.51
CA TYR A 126 -19.48 7.22 -9.16
C TYR A 126 -20.52 6.36 -9.84
N PHE A 127 -20.10 5.27 -10.48
CA PHE A 127 -20.98 4.30 -11.13
C PHE A 127 -21.92 3.67 -10.09
N GLU A 128 -21.40 3.18 -8.98
CA GLU A 128 -22.16 2.59 -7.88
C GLU A 128 -23.17 3.58 -7.29
N LYS A 129 -22.76 4.85 -7.12
CA LYS A 129 -23.65 5.91 -6.61
C LYS A 129 -24.85 6.14 -7.52
N VAL A 130 -24.70 6.01 -8.82
CA VAL A 130 -25.76 6.28 -9.83
C VAL A 130 -26.63 5.05 -10.04
N ASN A 131 -26.02 3.84 -10.11
CA ASN A 131 -26.70 2.60 -10.51
C ASN A 131 -27.13 1.73 -9.31
N GLY A 132 -26.67 2.01 -8.08
CA GLY A 132 -26.95 1.20 -6.88
C GLY A 132 -26.19 -0.12 -6.83
N SER A 133 -25.28 -0.39 -7.77
CA SER A 133 -24.36 -1.53 -7.80
C SER A 133 -23.04 -1.14 -8.43
N ASN A 134 -21.96 -1.79 -8.01
CA ASN A 134 -20.64 -1.56 -8.60
C ASN A 134 -20.51 -2.20 -10.01
N LEU A 135 -19.38 -1.97 -10.68
CA LEU A 135 -19.09 -2.53 -12.02
C LEU A 135 -19.11 -4.07 -12.07
N LEU A 136 -18.90 -4.75 -10.95
CA LEU A 136 -18.95 -6.21 -10.84
C LEU A 136 -20.37 -6.73 -10.53
N GLY A 137 -21.36 -5.82 -10.42
CA GLY A 137 -22.75 -6.17 -10.15
C GLY A 137 -23.03 -6.52 -8.68
N TYR A 138 -22.12 -6.26 -7.75
CA TYR A 138 -22.39 -6.42 -6.33
C TYR A 138 -23.32 -5.30 -5.86
N PRO A 139 -24.51 -5.62 -5.35
CA PRO A 139 -25.44 -4.63 -4.83
C PRO A 139 -24.93 -4.06 -3.50
N VAL A 140 -25.19 -2.80 -3.28
CA VAL A 140 -24.97 -2.14 -1.97
C VAL A 140 -25.93 -2.65 -0.90
N LEU A 141 -27.01 -3.32 -1.31
CA LEU A 141 -28.08 -3.80 -0.47
C LEU A 141 -27.84 -5.26 -0.08
N ASN A 142 -28.08 -5.59 1.21
CA ASN A 142 -28.17 -6.97 1.67
C ASN A 142 -29.43 -7.67 1.09
N SER A 143 -29.58 -8.96 1.34
CA SER A 143 -30.71 -9.78 0.89
C SER A 143 -32.09 -9.21 1.28
N ASP A 144 -32.16 -8.39 2.32
CA ASP A 144 -33.39 -7.81 2.88
C ASP A 144 -33.69 -6.43 2.28
N GLY A 145 -32.92 -5.98 1.27
CA GLY A 145 -33.09 -4.68 0.62
C GLY A 145 -32.55 -3.50 1.42
N GLU A 146 -31.88 -3.74 2.54
CA GLU A 146 -31.22 -2.73 3.34
C GLU A 146 -29.72 -2.68 3.04
N SER A 147 -29.15 -1.49 3.08
CA SER A 147 -27.70 -1.33 2.95
C SER A 147 -27.01 -1.87 4.20
N TYR A 148 -26.11 -2.83 4.04
CA TYR A 148 -25.36 -3.43 5.14
C TYR A 148 -24.61 -2.38 5.99
N TYR A 149 -24.19 -1.27 5.39
CA TYR A 149 -23.49 -0.15 6.03
C TYR A 149 -24.23 1.20 5.87
N GLY A 150 -25.54 1.20 5.73
CA GLY A 150 -26.33 2.43 5.72
C GLY A 150 -25.98 3.38 4.57
N LYS A 151 -26.21 3.04 3.33
CA LYS A 151 -25.95 3.87 2.11
C LYS A 151 -24.47 4.25 1.88
N ARG A 152 -23.53 3.55 2.47
CA ARG A 152 -22.11 3.77 2.19
C ARG A 152 -21.70 3.09 0.91
N ILE A 153 -20.95 3.79 0.08
CA ILE A 153 -20.35 3.27 -1.14
C ILE A 153 -19.17 2.38 -0.75
N VAL A 154 -19.11 1.17 -1.28
CA VAL A 154 -18.08 0.17 -0.99
C VAL A 154 -17.20 -0.15 -2.18
N SER A 155 -17.66 0.12 -3.42
CA SER A 155 -16.94 -0.14 -4.65
C SER A 155 -16.47 -1.62 -4.72
N PHE A 156 -15.24 -1.88 -5.12
CA PHE A 156 -14.69 -3.24 -5.22
C PHE A 156 -14.41 -3.92 -3.88
N PHE A 157 -14.56 -3.23 -2.75
CA PHE A 157 -14.30 -3.79 -1.41
C PHE A 157 -15.46 -4.64 -0.84
N LYS A 158 -16.46 -4.94 -1.66
CA LYS A 158 -17.63 -5.75 -1.29
C LYS A 158 -18.35 -5.16 -0.07
N ASP A 159 -18.15 -5.80 1.10
CA ASP A 159 -18.88 -5.48 2.32
C ASP A 159 -18.13 -4.46 3.22
N GLU A 160 -16.89 -4.07 2.86
CA GLU A 160 -16.07 -3.24 3.73
C GLU A 160 -16.06 -1.76 3.27
N PRO A 161 -16.50 -0.80 4.11
CA PRO A 161 -16.53 0.63 3.74
C PRO A 161 -15.16 1.30 3.89
N ILE A 162 -14.10 0.69 3.36
CA ILE A 162 -12.71 1.16 3.48
C ILE A 162 -12.22 1.95 2.26
N VAL A 163 -13.06 2.07 1.23
CA VAL A 163 -12.70 2.72 -0.04
C VAL A 163 -12.13 4.13 0.11
N GLY A 164 -12.68 4.93 1.03
CA GLY A 164 -12.18 6.28 1.31
C GLY A 164 -10.76 6.29 1.86
N GLY A 165 -10.46 5.39 2.79
CA GLY A 165 -9.10 5.22 3.34
C GLY A 165 -8.10 4.75 2.28
N TYR A 166 -8.51 3.82 1.42
CA TYR A 166 -7.72 3.35 0.30
C TYR A 166 -7.34 4.47 -0.66
N ILE A 167 -8.32 5.24 -1.14
CA ILE A 167 -8.08 6.36 -2.06
C ILE A 167 -7.17 7.40 -1.41
N ASN A 168 -7.47 7.79 -0.16
CA ASN A 168 -6.68 8.80 0.54
C ASN A 168 -5.22 8.39 0.68
N ALA A 169 -4.94 7.13 1.06
CA ALA A 169 -3.58 6.64 1.21
C ALA A 169 -2.78 6.74 -0.11
N PHE A 170 -3.35 6.29 -1.22
CA PHE A 170 -2.65 6.33 -2.51
C PHE A 170 -2.57 7.75 -3.09
N LEU A 171 -3.59 8.58 -2.93
CA LEU A 171 -3.53 9.98 -3.34
C LEU A 171 -2.43 10.74 -2.61
N LEU A 172 -2.27 10.54 -1.30
CA LEU A 172 -1.19 11.17 -0.54
C LEU A 172 0.20 10.75 -1.06
N ILE A 173 0.38 9.48 -1.43
CA ILE A 173 1.63 9.01 -2.03
C ILE A 173 1.87 9.66 -3.39
N ILE A 174 0.87 9.70 -4.25
CA ILE A 174 0.96 10.29 -5.60
C ILE A 174 1.25 11.79 -5.50
N VAL A 175 0.53 12.52 -4.66
CA VAL A 175 0.73 13.96 -4.43
C VAL A 175 2.14 14.22 -3.88
N GLY A 176 2.57 13.45 -2.86
CA GLY A 176 3.92 13.57 -2.30
C GLY A 176 5.00 13.39 -3.36
N PHE A 177 4.85 12.41 -4.23
CA PHE A 177 5.75 12.15 -5.34
C PHE A 177 5.78 13.29 -6.39
N LEU A 178 4.61 13.84 -6.74
CA LEU A 178 4.51 14.96 -7.68
C LEU A 178 5.14 16.23 -7.12
N LEU A 179 4.97 16.48 -5.83
CA LEU A 179 5.59 17.63 -5.14
C LEU A 179 7.11 17.52 -5.11
N ASP A 180 7.65 16.36 -4.82
CA ASP A 180 9.10 16.13 -4.76
C ASP A 180 9.76 16.38 -6.13
N LYS A 181 9.12 15.95 -7.20
CA LYS A 181 9.65 16.13 -8.56
C LYS A 181 9.65 17.57 -9.08
N LYS A 182 9.06 18.56 -8.38
CA LYS A 182 8.96 19.97 -8.82
C LYS A 182 8.47 20.13 -10.26
N LYS A 183 7.69 19.17 -10.79
CA LYS A 183 7.19 19.21 -12.17
C LYS A 183 6.09 20.28 -12.30
N LYS A 184 6.02 20.93 -13.46
CA LYS A 184 4.96 21.89 -13.82
C LYS A 184 3.54 21.31 -13.63
N LEU A 185 3.37 20.00 -13.81
CA LEU A 185 2.11 19.28 -13.58
C LEU A 185 1.71 19.29 -12.10
N GLY A 186 2.65 19.16 -11.16
CA GLY A 186 2.35 19.22 -9.73
C GLY A 186 1.82 20.58 -9.28
N LYS A 187 2.26 21.66 -9.93
CA LYS A 187 1.73 22.99 -9.67
C LYS A 187 0.30 23.17 -10.20
N LEU A 188 -0.07 22.53 -11.30
CA LEU A 188 -1.40 22.62 -11.89
C LEU A 188 -2.46 21.88 -11.05
N ILE A 189 -2.09 20.75 -10.44
CA ILE A 189 -2.99 19.94 -9.60
C ILE A 189 -3.26 20.59 -8.24
N LEU A 190 -2.35 21.43 -7.76
CA LEU A 190 -2.54 22.19 -6.50
C LEU A 190 -3.42 23.44 -6.65
N PHE A 191 -3.77 23.83 -7.87
CA PHE A 191 -4.64 25.00 -8.16
C PHE A 191 -6.08 24.62 -8.55
N ILE A 192 -6.44 23.32 -8.58
CA ILE A 192 -7.79 22.78 -8.74
C ILE A 192 -8.31 22.25 -7.40
#